data_593455ea91592d634143f407b9769fa0
#
_entry.id   593455ea91592d634143f407b9769fa0
#
_cell.length_a   1.000
_cell.length_b   1.000
_cell.length_c   1.000
_cell.angle_alpha   90.00
_cell.angle_beta   90.00
_cell.angle_gamma   90.00
#
_symmetry.space_group_name_H-M   'P 1'
#
loop_
_entity.id
_entity.type
_entity.pdbx_description
1 polymer ?
#
loop_
_entity_poly.entity_id
_entity_poly.type
_entity_poly.pdbx_seq_one_letter_code
_entity_poly.pdbx_strand_id
1 'polypeptide(L)'
;MYHLSMKTFFKIVFVLLIIFSFTNLIFQDPISAQGEGFSEYRPFYEESKNNYLISIFISPIRSVAGQQIFSVKVSDILTNKPVENLKIDVYATPLFDEKKQFSPALSSSIMPGNYQAILRLEKHGFWLMDFEISGKNFDFTISEQLEVLERNRTLNNSDFSYLFLIIQILFLGGLIYIFISARRKRKKINT
;
A
#
# COMPACT_ATOMS: atom_id res chain seq x y z
N MET A 1 35.24 -25.33 37.38
CA MET A 1 35.26 -23.98 36.75
C MET A 1 35.75 -24.18 35.34
N TYR A 2 34.85 -24.16 34.35
CA TYR A 2 35.17 -24.52 32.96
C TYR A 2 35.95 -23.39 32.29
N HIS A 3 37.21 -23.69 31.95
CA HIS A 3 38.11 -22.78 31.23
C HIS A 3 37.75 -22.83 29.76
N LEU A 4 36.78 -21.98 29.31
CA LEU A 4 36.43 -21.90 27.91
C LEU A 4 37.63 -21.30 27.17
N SER A 5 38.21 -22.07 26.23
CA SER A 5 39.32 -21.57 25.41
C SER A 5 38.88 -20.31 24.64
N MET A 6 39.76 -19.30 24.56
CA MET A 6 39.51 -18.05 23.84
C MET A 6 39.06 -18.28 22.39
N LYS A 7 39.59 -19.34 21.76
CA LYS A 7 39.17 -19.73 20.39
C LYS A 7 37.73 -20.24 20.33
N THR A 8 37.26 -20.94 21.37
CA THR A 8 35.89 -21.45 21.46
C THR A 8 34.91 -20.33 21.72
N PHE A 9 35.27 -19.34 22.55
CA PHE A 9 34.46 -18.14 22.78
C PHE A 9 34.27 -17.34 21.51
N PHE A 10 35.32 -17.11 20.71
CA PHE A 10 35.22 -16.41 19.41
C PHE A 10 34.30 -17.15 18.42
N LYS A 11 34.36 -18.48 18.37
CA LYS A 11 33.49 -19.27 17.52
C LYS A 11 32.01 -19.12 17.91
N ILE A 12 31.73 -19.15 19.20
CA ILE A 12 30.34 -19.00 19.72
C ILE A 12 29.80 -17.61 19.38
N VAL A 13 30.59 -16.54 19.60
CA VAL A 13 30.18 -15.16 19.29
C VAL A 13 29.97 -14.99 17.79
N PHE A 14 30.80 -15.59 16.95
CA PHE A 14 30.66 -15.53 15.50
C PHE A 14 29.40 -16.24 15.01
N VAL A 15 29.09 -17.43 15.57
CA VAL A 15 27.87 -18.17 15.25
C VAL A 15 26.63 -17.40 15.70
N LEU A 16 26.63 -16.77 16.88
CA LEU A 16 25.52 -15.95 17.36
C LEU A 16 25.31 -14.70 16.48
N LEU A 17 26.37 -14.09 15.98
CA LEU A 17 26.30 -12.96 15.03
C LEU A 17 25.69 -13.38 13.70
N ILE A 18 26.04 -14.57 13.19
CA ILE A 18 25.46 -15.13 11.97
C ILE A 18 23.95 -15.40 12.19
N ILE A 19 23.59 -16.08 13.26
CA ILE A 19 22.18 -16.39 13.59
C ILE A 19 21.38 -15.09 13.71
N PHE A 20 21.91 -14.08 14.38
CA PHE A 20 21.27 -12.78 14.54
C PHE A 20 21.12 -12.02 13.21
N SER A 21 22.09 -12.14 12.30
CA SER A 21 21.96 -11.56 10.94
C SER A 21 20.90 -12.28 10.11
N PHE A 22 20.78 -13.60 10.24
CA PHE A 22 19.76 -14.38 9.54
C PHE A 22 18.35 -14.13 10.08
N THR A 23 18.18 -13.94 11.38
CA THR A 23 16.85 -13.60 11.95
C THR A 23 16.32 -12.29 11.40
N ASN A 24 17.17 -11.29 11.16
CA ASN A 24 16.75 -10.04 10.54
C ASN A 24 16.32 -10.19 9.07
N LEU A 25 16.87 -11.16 8.34
CA LEU A 25 16.46 -11.47 6.97
C LEU A 25 15.10 -12.20 6.93
N ILE A 26 14.78 -13.00 7.96
CA ILE A 26 13.53 -13.75 8.03
C ILE A 26 12.38 -12.89 8.56
N PHE A 27 12.67 -11.91 9.44
CA PHE A 27 11.70 -10.95 9.96
C PHE A 27 11.59 -9.65 9.14
N GLN A 28 12.26 -9.53 8.00
CA GLN A 28 11.79 -8.64 6.98
C GLN A 28 10.49 -9.27 6.48
N ASP A 29 9.35 -8.85 7.06
CA ASP A 29 8.09 -9.00 6.36
C ASP A 29 8.39 -8.62 4.93
N PRO A 30 8.10 -9.49 3.93
CA PRO A 30 8.18 -9.06 2.56
C PRO A 30 7.38 -7.78 2.58
N ILE A 31 8.05 -6.65 2.36
CA ILE A 31 7.37 -5.40 2.08
C ILE A 31 6.46 -5.83 0.96
N SER A 32 5.21 -6.07 1.33
CA SER A 32 4.17 -6.28 0.38
C SER A 32 4.11 -4.98 -0.38
N ALA A 33 4.94 -4.88 -1.39
CA ALA A 33 4.72 -4.03 -2.54
C ALA A 33 3.49 -4.55 -3.33
N GLN A 34 2.75 -5.51 -2.77
CA GLN A 34 1.34 -5.66 -2.95
C GLN A 34 0.76 -4.36 -2.40
N GLY A 35 0.72 -3.36 -3.30
CA GLY A 35 -0.26 -2.31 -3.15
C GLY A 35 -1.54 -3.01 -2.73
N GLU A 36 -2.11 -2.57 -1.63
CA GLU A 36 -3.32 -3.09 -1.00
C GLU A 36 -4.19 -3.66 -2.10
N GLY A 37 -4.33 -4.99 -2.08
CA GLY A 37 -4.65 -5.78 -3.26
C GLY A 37 -5.80 -5.15 -4.04
N PHE A 38 -5.60 -4.98 -5.34
CA PHE A 38 -6.60 -4.54 -6.32
C PHE A 38 -7.87 -5.41 -6.33
N SER A 39 -8.03 -6.29 -5.35
CA SER A 39 -9.09 -7.27 -5.25
C SER A 39 -10.32 -6.78 -4.48
N GLU A 40 -10.24 -5.70 -3.74
CA GLU A 40 -11.37 -5.25 -2.92
C GLU A 40 -11.98 -3.97 -3.47
N TYR A 41 -13.09 -4.15 -4.17
CA TYR A 41 -13.97 -3.08 -4.63
C TYR A 41 -15.15 -2.93 -3.68
N ARG A 42 -15.52 -1.69 -3.35
CA ARG A 42 -16.81 -1.39 -2.71
C ARG A 42 -17.76 -0.73 -3.70
N PRO A 43 -19.07 -0.93 -3.57
CA PRO A 43 -20.05 -0.16 -4.30
C PRO A 43 -19.89 1.33 -3.97
N PHE A 44 -19.86 2.16 -5.00
CA PHE A 44 -19.82 3.62 -4.89
C PHE A 44 -21.16 4.23 -5.29
N TYR A 45 -21.74 3.71 -6.37
CA TYR A 45 -23.02 4.16 -6.89
C TYR A 45 -23.73 3.02 -7.62
N GLU A 46 -25.05 2.95 -7.48
CA GLU A 46 -25.88 2.00 -8.24
C GLU A 46 -27.25 2.61 -8.49
N GLU A 47 -27.64 2.73 -9.76
CA GLU A 47 -28.94 3.22 -10.16
C GLU A 47 -29.43 2.55 -11.45
N SER A 48 -30.73 2.39 -11.55
CA SER A 48 -31.40 1.95 -12.77
C SER A 48 -31.98 3.15 -13.54
N LYS A 49 -31.53 3.34 -14.78
CA LYS A 49 -31.97 4.45 -15.61
C LYS A 49 -32.21 3.98 -17.06
N ASN A 50 -33.39 4.28 -17.59
CA ASN A 50 -33.75 3.95 -19.00
C ASN A 50 -33.46 2.49 -19.41
N ASN A 51 -33.87 1.51 -18.61
CA ASN A 51 -33.62 0.07 -18.78
C ASN A 51 -32.15 -0.36 -18.62
N TYR A 52 -31.27 0.51 -18.15
CA TYR A 52 -29.88 0.17 -17.83
C TYR A 52 -29.65 0.24 -16.33
N LEU A 53 -28.94 -0.75 -15.82
CA LEU A 53 -28.37 -0.74 -14.46
C LEU A 53 -26.94 -0.24 -14.56
N ILE A 54 -26.66 0.88 -13.90
CA ILE A 54 -25.34 1.49 -13.85
C ILE A 54 -24.78 1.19 -12.46
N SER A 55 -23.67 0.48 -12.40
CA SER A 55 -23.00 0.16 -11.14
C SER A 55 -21.57 0.69 -11.20
N ILE A 56 -21.19 1.50 -10.23
CA ILE A 56 -19.86 2.07 -10.10
C ILE A 56 -19.25 1.55 -8.81
N PHE A 57 -18.06 1.01 -8.90
CA PHE A 57 -17.28 0.49 -7.78
C PHE A 57 -15.99 1.28 -7.64
N ILE A 58 -15.48 1.38 -6.42
CA ILE A 58 -14.22 2.05 -6.13
C ILE A 58 -13.27 1.11 -5.39
N SER A 59 -11.99 1.23 -5.71
CA SER A 59 -10.87 0.56 -5.04
C SER A 59 -9.75 1.59 -4.78
N PRO A 60 -9.11 1.55 -3.59
CA PRO A 60 -9.33 0.63 -2.47
C PRO A 60 -10.66 0.92 -1.72
N ILE A 61 -11.11 -0.03 -0.91
CA ILE A 61 -12.34 0.09 -0.10
C ILE A 61 -12.36 1.39 0.72
N ARG A 62 -11.24 1.74 1.34
CA ARG A 62 -11.07 3.02 2.02
C ARG A 62 -10.41 4.01 1.06
N SER A 63 -11.16 5.03 0.69
CA SER A 63 -10.65 6.10 -0.17
C SER A 63 -9.68 6.98 0.63
N VAL A 64 -8.39 6.69 0.55
CA VAL A 64 -7.31 7.50 1.14
C VAL A 64 -6.57 8.25 0.06
N ALA A 65 -5.96 9.38 0.41
CA ALA A 65 -5.20 10.20 -0.54
C ALA A 65 -4.16 9.35 -1.31
N GLY A 66 -4.25 9.38 -2.64
CA GLY A 66 -3.45 8.55 -3.54
C GLY A 66 -4.22 8.07 -4.76
N GLN A 67 -3.83 6.94 -5.29
CA GLN A 67 -4.47 6.34 -6.47
C GLN A 67 -5.82 5.72 -6.10
N GLN A 68 -6.85 6.06 -6.87
CA GLN A 68 -8.19 5.46 -6.81
C GLN A 68 -8.52 4.85 -8.17
N ILE A 69 -9.17 3.69 -8.15
CA ILE A 69 -9.62 3.00 -9.35
C ILE A 69 -11.14 2.96 -9.30
N PHE A 70 -11.78 3.48 -10.33
CA PHE A 70 -13.21 3.39 -10.52
C PHE A 70 -13.51 2.34 -11.58
N SER A 71 -14.37 1.39 -11.22
CA SER A 71 -14.86 0.36 -12.13
C SER A 71 -16.32 0.62 -12.44
N VAL A 72 -16.62 0.94 -13.69
CA VAL A 72 -17.97 1.25 -14.17
C VAL A 72 -18.49 0.09 -14.99
N LYS A 73 -19.66 -0.40 -14.63
CA LYS A 73 -20.38 -1.44 -15.35
C LYS A 73 -21.78 -0.95 -15.71
N VAL A 74 -22.16 -1.07 -16.95
CA VAL A 74 -23.51 -0.80 -17.43
C VAL A 74 -24.10 -2.10 -17.95
N SER A 75 -25.26 -2.50 -17.44
CA SER A 75 -25.95 -3.72 -17.85
C SER A 75 -27.37 -3.39 -18.31
N ASP A 76 -27.81 -4.00 -19.38
CA ASP A 76 -29.20 -3.93 -19.80
C ASP A 76 -30.06 -4.79 -18.87
N ILE A 77 -31.08 -4.19 -18.27
CA ILE A 77 -31.93 -4.84 -17.25
C ILE A 77 -32.75 -6.00 -17.85
N LEU A 78 -33.16 -5.88 -19.12
CA LEU A 78 -34.03 -6.88 -19.76
C LEU A 78 -33.24 -8.12 -20.15
N THR A 79 -32.01 -7.94 -20.63
CA THR A 79 -31.17 -9.04 -21.10
C THR A 79 -30.14 -9.51 -20.09
N ASN A 80 -29.96 -8.75 -19.02
CA ASN A 80 -28.93 -8.92 -18.00
C ASN A 80 -27.49 -9.06 -18.57
N LYS A 81 -27.27 -8.46 -19.74
CA LYS A 81 -25.96 -8.47 -20.40
C LYS A 81 -25.22 -7.15 -20.21
N PRO A 82 -23.88 -7.18 -20.05
CA PRO A 82 -23.12 -5.95 -20.03
C PRO A 82 -23.20 -5.24 -21.37
N VAL A 83 -23.25 -3.91 -21.32
CA VAL A 83 -23.21 -3.06 -22.52
C VAL A 83 -21.75 -2.79 -22.86
N GLU A 84 -21.41 -3.12 -24.11
CA GLU A 84 -20.05 -2.94 -24.63
C GLU A 84 -19.94 -1.69 -25.50
N ASN A 85 -18.70 -1.30 -25.82
CA ASN A 85 -18.38 -0.16 -26.68
C ASN A 85 -18.93 1.18 -26.17
N LEU A 86 -18.87 1.37 -24.86
CA LEU A 86 -19.17 2.66 -24.23
C LEU A 86 -17.93 3.55 -24.22
N LYS A 87 -18.18 4.85 -24.36
CA LYS A 87 -17.21 5.88 -24.00
C LYS A 87 -17.55 6.39 -22.61
N ILE A 88 -16.62 6.24 -21.67
CA ILE A 88 -16.80 6.67 -20.29
C ILE A 88 -15.65 7.59 -19.91
N ASP A 89 -15.99 8.83 -19.56
CA ASP A 89 -15.07 9.83 -19.11
C ASP A 89 -15.34 10.13 -17.63
N VAL A 90 -14.29 10.07 -16.80
CA VAL A 90 -14.39 10.29 -15.35
C VAL A 90 -13.61 11.52 -14.96
N TYR A 91 -14.29 12.41 -14.26
CA TYR A 91 -13.70 13.64 -13.76
C TYR A 91 -13.76 13.68 -12.24
N ALA A 92 -12.73 14.26 -11.63
CA ALA A 92 -12.66 14.50 -10.21
C ALA A 92 -12.32 15.96 -9.95
N THR A 93 -13.20 16.67 -9.27
CA THR A 93 -13.03 18.08 -8.92
C THR A 93 -12.99 18.20 -7.40
N PRO A 94 -11.87 18.64 -6.80
CA PRO A 94 -11.81 18.85 -5.36
C PRO A 94 -12.69 20.07 -4.99
N LEU A 95 -13.52 19.95 -3.94
CA LEU A 95 -14.36 21.05 -3.48
C LEU A 95 -13.58 22.20 -2.81
N PHE A 96 -12.30 21.99 -2.56
CA PHE A 96 -11.37 22.96 -1.93
C PHE A 96 -10.34 23.55 -2.91
N ASP A 97 -10.37 23.17 -4.19
CA ASP A 97 -9.43 23.61 -5.23
C ASP A 97 -10.13 23.52 -6.60
N GLU A 98 -9.77 24.38 -7.53
CA GLU A 98 -10.39 24.43 -8.87
C GLU A 98 -9.80 23.43 -9.87
N LYS A 99 -8.74 22.72 -9.50
CA LYS A 99 -8.01 21.84 -10.42
C LYS A 99 -8.75 20.53 -10.66
N LYS A 100 -9.53 20.48 -11.73
CA LYS A 100 -10.22 19.29 -12.22
C LYS A 100 -9.20 18.26 -12.75
N GLN A 101 -9.37 16.99 -12.37
CA GLN A 101 -8.64 15.85 -12.92
C GLN A 101 -9.54 15.09 -13.89
N PHE A 102 -8.94 14.38 -14.84
CA PHE A 102 -9.64 13.62 -15.87
C PHE A 102 -8.96 12.28 -16.10
N SER A 103 -9.76 11.23 -16.31
CA SER A 103 -9.30 9.92 -16.74
C SER A 103 -10.37 9.25 -17.61
N PRO A 104 -10.06 8.83 -18.84
CA PRO A 104 -10.97 7.97 -19.58
C PRO A 104 -11.01 6.58 -18.92
N ALA A 105 -12.20 5.99 -18.85
CA ALA A 105 -12.34 4.62 -18.40
C ALA A 105 -12.16 3.67 -19.60
N LEU A 106 -11.21 2.76 -19.49
CA LEU A 106 -10.87 1.81 -20.54
C LEU A 106 -11.49 0.45 -20.24
N SER A 107 -12.03 -0.20 -21.26
CA SER A 107 -12.53 -1.57 -21.18
C SER A 107 -11.36 -2.55 -21.12
N SER A 108 -11.47 -3.53 -20.22
CA SER A 108 -10.52 -4.63 -20.16
C SER A 108 -10.87 -5.71 -21.19
N SER A 109 -9.90 -6.19 -21.94
CA SER A 109 -10.08 -7.33 -22.86
C SER A 109 -10.41 -8.64 -22.10
N ILE A 110 -10.03 -8.72 -20.83
CA ILE A 110 -10.28 -9.90 -19.97
C ILE A 110 -11.72 -9.86 -19.40
N MET A 111 -12.28 -8.67 -19.19
CA MET A 111 -13.63 -8.47 -18.66
C MET A 111 -14.38 -7.47 -19.54
N PRO A 112 -14.92 -7.90 -20.68
CA PRO A 112 -15.71 -7.05 -21.56
C PRO A 112 -16.89 -6.42 -20.81
N GLY A 113 -17.19 -5.14 -21.08
CA GLY A 113 -18.27 -4.41 -20.39
C GLY A 113 -17.92 -3.91 -18.99
N ASN A 114 -16.72 -4.14 -18.52
CA ASN A 114 -16.18 -3.51 -17.30
C ASN A 114 -15.14 -2.45 -17.71
N TYR A 115 -15.40 -1.19 -17.31
CA TYR A 115 -14.58 -0.04 -17.69
C TYR A 115 -13.86 0.47 -16.45
N GLN A 116 -12.56 0.70 -16.54
CA GLN A 116 -11.74 1.15 -15.41
C GLN A 116 -11.10 2.50 -15.69
N ALA A 117 -11.31 3.44 -14.80
CA ALA A 117 -10.63 4.73 -14.75
C ALA A 117 -9.70 4.79 -13.54
N ILE A 118 -8.53 5.37 -13.73
CA ILE A 118 -7.54 5.54 -12.67
C ILE A 118 -7.31 7.03 -12.44
N LEU A 119 -7.60 7.50 -11.24
CA LEU A 119 -7.41 8.89 -10.82
C LEU A 119 -6.48 8.96 -9.63
N ARG A 120 -5.71 10.03 -9.52
CA ARG A 120 -4.76 10.24 -8.44
C ARG A 120 -5.20 11.39 -7.55
N LEU A 121 -6.00 11.09 -6.53
CA LEU A 121 -6.55 12.07 -5.60
C LEU A 121 -5.54 12.33 -4.46
N GLU A 122 -4.61 13.25 -4.66
CA GLU A 122 -3.46 13.43 -3.74
C GLU A 122 -3.82 14.15 -2.43
N LYS A 123 -4.88 14.94 -2.43
CA LYS A 123 -5.32 15.72 -1.26
C LYS A 123 -6.50 15.02 -0.58
N HIS A 124 -6.50 15.02 0.75
CA HIS A 124 -7.68 14.60 1.53
C HIS A 124 -8.78 15.66 1.45
N GLY A 125 -10.01 15.26 1.73
CA GLY A 125 -11.19 16.12 1.70
C GLY A 125 -12.24 15.61 0.72
N PHE A 126 -13.22 16.46 0.42
CA PHE A 126 -14.33 16.10 -0.45
C PHE A 126 -14.04 16.42 -1.92
N TRP A 127 -14.38 15.47 -2.77
CA TRP A 127 -14.23 15.54 -4.22
C TRP A 127 -15.57 15.30 -4.88
N LEU A 128 -15.91 16.10 -5.89
CA LEU A 128 -17.02 15.84 -6.78
C LEU A 128 -16.52 14.95 -7.92
N MET A 129 -17.17 13.79 -8.06
CA MET A 129 -16.87 12.81 -9.08
C MET A 129 -17.94 12.84 -10.14
N ASP A 130 -17.60 13.21 -11.37
CA ASP A 130 -18.51 13.24 -12.51
C ASP A 130 -18.17 12.08 -13.45
N PHE A 131 -19.17 11.26 -13.78
CA PHE A 131 -19.07 10.16 -14.72
C PHE A 131 -19.94 10.49 -15.93
N GLU A 132 -19.30 10.70 -17.08
CA GLU A 132 -19.98 10.91 -18.36
C GLU A 132 -19.94 9.57 -19.12
N ILE A 133 -21.10 8.95 -19.30
CA ILE A 133 -21.25 7.61 -19.88
C ILE A 133 -22.02 7.77 -21.19
N SER A 134 -21.34 7.61 -22.34
CA SER A 134 -21.93 7.73 -23.66
C SER A 134 -21.99 6.37 -24.35
N GLY A 135 -23.18 6.00 -24.73
CA GLY A 135 -23.48 4.79 -25.49
C GLY A 135 -24.08 5.13 -26.85
N LYS A 136 -24.43 4.10 -27.62
CA LYS A 136 -24.96 4.25 -28.97
C LYS A 136 -26.33 4.99 -29.00
N ASN A 137 -27.15 4.84 -27.95
CA ASN A 137 -28.51 5.34 -27.88
C ASN A 137 -28.83 6.05 -26.57
N PHE A 138 -27.83 6.36 -25.76
CA PHE A 138 -28.02 7.03 -24.48
C PHE A 138 -26.76 7.78 -24.04
N ASP A 139 -26.97 8.82 -23.26
CA ASP A 139 -25.93 9.56 -22.56
C ASP A 139 -26.39 9.75 -21.11
N PHE A 140 -25.52 9.42 -20.17
CA PHE A 140 -25.75 9.62 -18.76
C PHE A 140 -24.63 10.43 -18.13
N THR A 141 -25.02 11.36 -17.29
CA THR A 141 -24.09 12.07 -16.39
C THR A 141 -24.48 11.76 -14.96
N ILE A 142 -23.54 11.32 -14.18
CA ILE A 142 -23.69 10.97 -12.77
C ILE A 142 -22.68 11.81 -12.00
N SER A 143 -23.15 12.52 -10.98
CA SER A 143 -22.31 13.36 -10.12
C SER A 143 -22.48 12.92 -8.68
N GLU A 144 -21.39 12.42 -8.07
CA GLU A 144 -21.38 11.90 -6.71
C GLU A 144 -20.21 12.47 -5.91
N GLN A 145 -20.43 12.62 -4.62
CA GLN A 145 -19.40 13.12 -3.71
C GLN A 145 -18.59 11.98 -3.11
N LEU A 146 -17.28 12.12 -3.16
CA LEU A 146 -16.33 11.18 -2.54
C LEU A 146 -15.54 11.89 -1.43
N GLU A 147 -15.57 11.32 -0.23
CA GLU A 147 -14.65 11.73 0.83
C GLU A 147 -13.34 10.93 0.71
N VAL A 148 -12.23 11.65 0.55
CA VAL A 148 -10.88 11.12 0.52
C VAL A 148 -10.22 11.38 1.86
N LEU A 149 -9.88 10.33 2.58
CA LEU A 149 -9.25 10.38 3.89
C LEU A 149 -7.76 10.73 3.77
N GLU A 150 -7.22 11.30 4.83
CA GLU A 150 -5.78 11.51 4.91
C GLU A 150 -5.04 10.17 4.91
N ARG A 151 -3.99 10.09 4.12
CA ARG A 151 -3.10 8.93 4.15
C ARG A 151 -2.27 8.99 5.43
N ASN A 152 -2.60 8.14 6.40
CA ASN A 152 -1.73 7.95 7.57
C ASN A 152 -0.37 7.45 7.04
N ARG A 153 0.61 8.32 7.02
CA ARG A 153 2.00 7.91 6.89
C ARG A 153 2.33 7.15 8.17
N THR A 154 2.12 5.84 8.17
CA THR A 154 2.76 4.98 9.16
C THR A 154 4.23 5.39 9.16
N LEU A 155 4.75 5.66 10.36
CA LEU A 155 6.13 6.05 10.63
C LEU A 155 7.04 5.30 9.64
N ASN A 156 7.76 6.10 8.85
CA ASN A 156 8.60 5.56 7.79
C ASN A 156 9.52 4.51 8.44
N ASN A 157 9.54 3.29 7.97
CA ASN A 157 10.39 2.19 8.49
C ASN A 157 11.87 2.59 8.64
N SER A 158 12.28 3.72 8.04
CA SER A 158 13.61 4.30 8.19
C SER A 158 13.93 4.71 9.62
N ASP A 159 12.97 5.20 10.41
CA ASP A 159 13.23 5.67 11.78
C ASP A 159 13.51 4.49 12.73
N PHE A 160 12.81 3.37 12.52
CA PHE A 160 13.10 2.13 13.21
C PHE A 160 14.47 1.53 12.83
N SER A 161 14.90 1.73 11.59
CA SER A 161 16.19 1.24 11.09
C SER A 161 17.36 1.89 11.82
N TYR A 162 17.31 3.21 12.08
CA TYR A 162 18.36 3.93 12.81
C TYR A 162 18.40 3.52 14.29
N LEU A 163 17.25 3.38 14.94
CA LEU A 163 17.17 2.97 16.34
C LEU A 163 17.73 1.55 16.52
N PHE A 164 17.41 0.66 15.59
CA PHE A 164 17.95 -0.70 15.56
C PHE A 164 19.48 -0.71 15.38
N LEU A 165 20.02 0.13 14.50
CA LEU A 165 21.44 0.26 14.25
C LEU A 165 22.18 0.79 15.50
N ILE A 166 21.62 1.76 16.22
CA ILE A 166 22.16 2.28 17.47
C ILE A 166 22.21 1.15 18.53
N ILE A 167 21.15 0.36 18.68
CA ILE A 167 21.11 -0.77 19.63
C ILE A 167 22.19 -1.80 19.28
N GLN A 168 22.40 -2.11 18.01
CA GLN A 168 23.45 -3.02 17.58
C GLN A 168 24.85 -2.51 17.92
N ILE A 169 25.13 -1.22 17.70
CA ILE A 169 26.41 -0.62 18.04
C ILE A 169 26.66 -0.66 19.53
N LEU A 170 25.64 -0.34 20.38
CA LEU A 170 25.77 -0.42 21.82
C LEU A 170 26.02 -1.84 22.31
N PHE A 171 25.34 -2.82 21.73
CA PHE A 171 25.52 -4.25 22.07
C PHE A 171 26.93 -4.73 21.74
N LEU A 172 27.44 -4.42 20.52
CA LEU A 172 28.79 -4.74 20.09
C LEU A 172 29.84 -4.05 20.96
N GLY A 173 29.63 -2.78 21.27
CA GLY A 173 30.52 -2.02 22.17
C GLY A 173 30.57 -2.62 23.56
N GLY A 174 29.44 -3.03 24.12
CA GLY A 174 29.34 -3.74 25.39
C GLY A 174 30.12 -5.07 25.41
N LEU A 175 29.99 -5.87 24.35
CA LEU A 175 30.75 -7.12 24.22
C LEU A 175 32.25 -6.90 24.16
N ILE A 176 32.69 -5.92 23.38
CA ILE A 176 34.11 -5.54 23.27
C ILE A 176 34.63 -5.06 24.62
N TYR A 177 33.88 -4.24 25.35
CA TYR A 177 34.25 -3.74 26.67
C TYR A 177 34.42 -4.89 27.67
N ILE A 178 33.48 -5.82 27.75
CA ILE A 178 33.55 -7.00 28.63
C ILE A 178 34.80 -7.83 28.29
N PHE A 179 35.10 -8.03 27.01
CA PHE A 179 36.24 -8.79 26.57
C PHE A 179 37.57 -8.13 26.99
N ILE A 180 37.72 -6.81 26.78
CA ILE A 180 38.93 -6.07 27.17
C ILE A 180 39.09 -6.05 28.69
N SER A 181 38.00 -5.89 29.44
CA SER A 181 38.00 -5.91 30.90
C SER A 181 38.42 -7.27 31.45
N ALA A 182 37.89 -8.35 30.90
CA ALA A 182 38.29 -9.73 31.25
C ALA A 182 39.77 -10.01 30.96
N ARG A 183 40.30 -9.49 29.85
CA ARG A 183 41.72 -9.62 29.49
C ARG A 183 42.64 -8.85 30.41
N ARG A 184 42.25 -7.66 30.87
CA ARG A 184 43.02 -6.83 31.85
C ARG A 184 43.10 -7.51 33.22
N LYS A 185 42.02 -8.14 33.70
CA LYS A 185 42.01 -8.87 34.98
C LYS A 185 42.95 -10.08 34.98
N ARG A 186 43.05 -10.82 33.86
CA ARG A 186 43.96 -11.99 33.72
C ARG A 186 45.43 -11.61 33.78
N LYS A 187 45.80 -10.45 33.22
CA LYS A 187 47.20 -9.97 33.28
C LYS A 187 47.64 -9.61 34.72
N LYS A 188 46.72 -9.11 35.57
CA LYS A 188 47.02 -8.75 36.99
C LYS A 188 47.16 -9.95 37.93
N ILE A 189 46.73 -11.13 37.54
CA ILE A 189 46.83 -12.36 38.37
C ILE A 189 48.14 -13.11 38.08
N ASN A 190 48.77 -12.88 36.94
CA ASN A 190 50.02 -13.59 36.50
C ASN A 190 51.29 -12.78 36.69
N THR A 191 51.20 -11.62 37.43
CA THR A 191 52.31 -10.84 37.91
C THR A 191 52.33 -10.87 39.43
#